data_7aababfaab70c4f9b9cd3ddac7324892
#
_entry.id   7aababfaab70c4f9b9cd3ddac7324892
#
_cell.length_a   1.000
_cell.length_b   1.000
_cell.length_c   1.000
_cell.angle_alpha   90.00
_cell.angle_beta   90.00
_cell.angle_gamma   90.00
#
_symmetry.space_group_name_H-M   'P 1'
#
loop_
_entity.id
_entity.type
_entity.pdbx_description
1 polymer ?
#
loop_
_entity_poly.entity_id
_entity_poly.type
_entity_poly.pdbx_seq_one_letter_code
_entity_poly.pdbx_strand_id
1 'polypeptide(L)'
;MLRVQRGWTQGQVSKASGIATSTLSKIENGLMSPTYDVLLKLAHGLGVDVAELFAPAQAHMGAGRRSVERKGHGEVHKTPLYHHRLLCSQLSHKRMMPFFTRIKAHQIGENEGWSHHEGEEFVYVLSGVIELHTEYYAPAILEAGDCFYIDSRMRHRVINRSDDDAEVIWVSTKPDVHEHSQSAT
;
A
#
# COMPACT_ATOMS: atom_id res chain seq x y z
N MET A 1 0.63 10.11 -16.67
CA MET A 1 0.66 10.67 -15.28
C MET A 1 -0.67 11.35 -14.98
N LEU A 2 -1.39 10.87 -13.97
CA LEU A 2 -2.72 11.38 -13.56
C LEU A 2 -2.75 12.89 -13.27
N ARG A 3 -1.69 13.41 -12.62
CA ARG A 3 -1.57 14.84 -12.33
C ARG A 3 -1.69 15.69 -13.59
N VAL A 4 -0.94 15.34 -14.64
CA VAL A 4 -0.90 16.07 -15.91
C VAL A 4 -2.26 15.99 -16.61
N GLN A 5 -2.91 14.82 -16.60
CA GLN A 5 -4.25 14.63 -17.18
C GLN A 5 -5.30 15.54 -16.50
N ARG A 6 -5.10 15.87 -15.22
CA ARG A 6 -5.97 16.78 -14.46
C ARG A 6 -5.53 18.25 -14.52
N GLY A 7 -4.47 18.56 -15.23
CA GLY A 7 -3.93 19.91 -15.33
C GLY A 7 -3.33 20.45 -14.01
N TRP A 8 -2.97 19.58 -13.07
CA TRP A 8 -2.44 19.99 -11.77
C TRP A 8 -0.91 20.20 -11.82
N THR A 9 -0.45 21.22 -11.09
CA THR A 9 0.98 21.42 -10.82
C THR A 9 1.48 20.50 -9.71
N GLN A 10 2.79 20.25 -9.63
CA GLN A 10 3.39 19.51 -8.50
C GLN A 10 3.12 20.20 -7.16
N GLY A 11 3.07 21.53 -7.11
CA GLY A 11 2.71 22.28 -5.91
C GLY A 11 1.28 22.02 -5.44
N GLN A 12 0.33 21.90 -6.36
CA GLN A 12 -1.06 21.55 -6.00
C GLN A 12 -1.17 20.13 -5.45
N VAL A 13 -0.49 19.16 -6.08
CA VAL A 13 -0.45 17.78 -5.56
C VAL A 13 0.25 17.74 -4.19
N SER A 14 1.36 18.45 -4.03
CA SER A 14 2.09 18.56 -2.75
C SER A 14 1.18 19.05 -1.62
N LYS A 15 0.44 20.13 -1.89
CA LYS A 15 -0.50 20.69 -0.91
C LYS A 15 -1.64 19.73 -0.56
N ALA A 16 -2.17 19.02 -1.55
CA ALA A 16 -3.30 18.10 -1.38
C ALA A 16 -2.90 16.77 -0.72
N SER A 17 -1.69 16.26 -1.01
CA SER A 17 -1.21 14.96 -0.52
C SER A 17 -0.30 15.04 0.71
N GLY A 18 0.18 16.24 1.07
CA GLY A 18 1.19 16.41 2.12
C GLY A 18 2.59 15.90 1.75
N ILE A 19 2.83 15.56 0.48
CA ILE A 19 4.12 15.06 0.01
C ILE A 19 4.94 16.22 -0.56
N ALA A 20 6.22 16.33 -0.17
CA ALA A 20 7.10 17.39 -0.67
C ALA A 20 7.23 17.35 -2.20
N THR A 21 7.28 18.53 -2.84
CA THR A 21 7.42 18.65 -4.30
C THR A 21 8.68 17.97 -4.83
N SER A 22 9.79 18.01 -4.07
CA SER A 22 11.02 17.30 -4.42
C SER A 22 10.85 15.78 -4.47
N THR A 23 10.04 15.22 -3.56
CA THR A 23 9.68 13.79 -3.54
C THR A 23 8.78 13.45 -4.73
N LEU A 24 7.76 14.27 -5.01
CA LEU A 24 6.90 14.11 -6.19
C LEU A 24 7.72 14.12 -7.48
N SER A 25 8.64 15.06 -7.62
CA SER A 25 9.53 15.15 -8.77
C SER A 25 10.38 13.88 -8.96
N LYS A 26 10.95 13.33 -7.89
CA LYS A 26 11.73 12.08 -7.94
C LYS A 26 10.88 10.89 -8.36
N ILE A 27 9.64 10.78 -7.84
CA ILE A 27 8.70 9.72 -8.20
C ILE A 27 8.30 9.84 -9.67
N GLU A 28 7.91 11.04 -10.12
CA GLU A 28 7.47 11.28 -11.50
C GLU A 28 8.57 11.02 -12.53
N ASN A 29 9.83 11.25 -12.16
CA ASN A 29 11.00 11.00 -13.02
C ASN A 29 11.58 9.58 -12.87
N GLY A 30 10.94 8.70 -12.08
CA GLY A 30 11.42 7.34 -11.87
C GLY A 30 12.72 7.22 -11.06
N LEU A 31 13.11 8.30 -10.37
CA LEU A 31 14.32 8.36 -9.55
C LEU A 31 14.12 7.78 -8.15
N MET A 32 12.87 7.49 -7.76
CA MET A 32 12.51 6.91 -6.49
C MET A 32 11.20 6.13 -6.63
N SER A 33 11.17 4.92 -6.08
CA SER A 33 9.93 4.16 -5.88
C SER A 33 9.26 4.62 -4.58
N PRO A 34 8.00 5.08 -4.62
CA PRO A 34 7.29 5.48 -3.42
C PRO A 34 7.01 4.27 -2.51
N THR A 35 6.97 4.47 -1.20
CA THR A 35 6.46 3.47 -0.26
C THR A 35 4.93 3.37 -0.38
N TYR A 36 4.33 2.32 0.21
CA TYR A 36 2.87 2.17 0.19
C TYR A 36 2.16 3.36 0.85
N ASP A 37 2.67 3.86 1.97
CA ASP A 37 2.17 5.07 2.64
C ASP A 37 2.18 6.30 1.70
N VAL A 38 3.25 6.49 0.94
CA VAL A 38 3.34 7.57 -0.05
C VAL A 38 2.30 7.38 -1.16
N LEU A 39 2.05 6.14 -1.59
CA LEU A 39 1.00 5.84 -2.58
C LEU A 39 -0.40 6.17 -2.05
N LEU A 40 -0.69 5.81 -0.78
CA LEU A 40 -1.95 6.17 -0.13
C LEU A 40 -2.15 7.70 -0.07
N LYS A 41 -1.12 8.44 0.36
CA LYS A 41 -1.15 9.91 0.41
C LYS A 41 -1.36 10.52 -0.99
N LEU A 42 -0.70 9.99 -2.01
CA LEU A 42 -0.88 10.44 -3.40
C LEU A 42 -2.32 10.19 -3.88
N ALA A 43 -2.84 8.99 -3.67
CA ALA A 43 -4.19 8.61 -4.07
C ALA A 43 -5.23 9.50 -3.38
N HIS A 44 -5.09 9.69 -2.07
CA HIS A 44 -5.96 10.59 -1.29
C HIS A 44 -5.89 12.03 -1.81
N GLY A 45 -4.68 12.58 -1.94
CA GLY A 45 -4.49 13.96 -2.41
C GLY A 45 -5.00 14.20 -3.84
N LEU A 46 -4.92 13.19 -4.70
CA LEU A 46 -5.46 13.24 -6.06
C LEU A 46 -6.96 12.90 -6.11
N GLY A 47 -7.59 12.45 -5.02
CA GLY A 47 -8.98 12.01 -5.02
C GLY A 47 -9.24 10.81 -5.94
N VAL A 48 -8.28 9.87 -5.99
CA VAL A 48 -8.35 8.65 -6.82
C VAL A 48 -8.18 7.40 -5.96
N ASP A 49 -8.51 6.26 -6.54
CA ASP A 49 -8.13 4.98 -5.95
C ASP A 49 -6.63 4.72 -6.11
N VAL A 50 -6.00 4.05 -5.12
CA VAL A 50 -4.58 3.63 -5.23
C VAL A 50 -4.35 2.81 -6.50
N ALA A 51 -5.31 1.96 -6.89
CA ALA A 51 -5.23 1.19 -8.13
C ALA A 51 -5.14 2.09 -9.38
N GLU A 52 -5.75 3.28 -9.36
CA GLU A 52 -5.70 4.22 -10.48
C GLU A 52 -4.31 4.90 -10.64
N LEU A 53 -3.47 4.85 -9.62
CA LEU A 53 -2.09 5.30 -9.75
C LEU A 53 -1.27 4.39 -10.68
N PHE A 54 -1.68 3.13 -10.83
CA PHE A 54 -0.97 2.12 -11.62
C PHE A 54 -1.60 1.91 -12.99
N ALA A 55 -2.92 1.96 -13.10
CA ALA A 55 -3.63 1.81 -14.36
C ALA A 55 -4.97 2.54 -14.34
N PRO A 56 -5.45 3.08 -15.48
CA PRO A 56 -6.80 3.65 -15.53
C PRO A 56 -7.82 2.56 -15.23
N ALA A 57 -8.56 2.72 -14.15
CA ALA A 57 -9.58 1.79 -13.75
C ALA A 57 -10.77 1.86 -14.73
N GLN A 58 -11.14 0.74 -15.30
CA GLN A 58 -12.42 0.62 -16.00
C GLN A 58 -13.53 0.65 -14.95
N ALA A 59 -14.29 1.72 -14.93
CA ALA A 59 -15.43 1.88 -14.03
C ALA A 59 -16.55 0.93 -14.45
N HIS A 60 -16.60 -0.24 -13.85
CA HIS A 60 -17.79 -1.10 -13.91
C HIS A 60 -18.75 -0.65 -12.81
N MET A 61 -19.63 0.27 -13.15
CA MET A 61 -20.75 0.72 -12.32
C MET A 61 -21.90 -0.28 -12.47
N GLY A 62 -21.85 -1.40 -11.72
CA GLY A 62 -22.92 -2.37 -11.67
C GLY A 62 -23.00 -3.04 -10.30
N ALA A 63 -24.19 -3.46 -9.89
CA ALA A 63 -24.36 -4.32 -8.72
C ALA A 63 -23.61 -5.65 -8.95
N GLY A 64 -22.80 -6.12 -7.97
CA GLY A 64 -22.08 -7.38 -8.08
C GLY A 64 -20.75 -7.30 -8.85
N ARG A 65 -19.84 -6.43 -8.43
CA ARG A 65 -18.51 -6.31 -9.04
C ARG A 65 -17.65 -7.56 -8.81
N ARG A 66 -16.98 -8.01 -9.85
CA ARG A 66 -16.06 -9.16 -9.80
C ARG A 66 -14.81 -8.88 -10.61
N SER A 67 -13.64 -9.20 -10.06
CA SER A 67 -12.39 -9.33 -10.78
C SER A 67 -11.84 -10.74 -10.58
N VAL A 68 -11.23 -11.27 -11.63
CA VAL A 68 -10.49 -12.55 -11.57
C VAL A 68 -9.11 -12.27 -12.12
N GLU A 69 -8.10 -12.44 -11.30
CA GLU A 69 -6.72 -12.31 -11.72
C GLU A 69 -6.04 -13.66 -11.80
N ARG A 70 -5.31 -13.91 -12.87
CA ARG A 70 -4.60 -15.17 -13.08
C ARG A 70 -3.18 -15.08 -12.54
N LYS A 71 -2.58 -16.24 -12.23
CA LYS A 71 -1.20 -16.35 -11.75
C LYS A 71 -0.24 -15.55 -12.66
N GLY A 72 0.62 -14.74 -12.05
CA GLY A 72 1.63 -13.96 -12.76
C GLY A 72 1.15 -12.62 -13.30
N HIS A 73 -0.15 -12.34 -13.27
CA HIS A 73 -0.70 -11.02 -13.63
C HIS A 73 -0.69 -10.08 -12.43
N GLY A 74 -1.00 -8.81 -12.67
CA GLY A 74 -1.00 -7.74 -11.67
C GLY A 74 0.26 -6.90 -11.72
N GLU A 75 0.10 -5.63 -11.38
CA GLU A 75 1.20 -4.67 -11.39
C GLU A 75 2.10 -4.85 -10.17
N VAL A 76 3.42 -4.87 -10.40
CA VAL A 76 4.41 -5.04 -9.35
C VAL A 76 5.03 -3.70 -9.01
N HIS A 77 4.83 -3.28 -7.78
CA HIS A 77 5.53 -2.15 -7.18
C HIS A 77 6.73 -2.64 -6.37
N LYS A 78 7.94 -2.20 -6.74
CA LYS A 78 9.18 -2.62 -6.11
C LYS A 78 9.77 -1.52 -5.25
N THR A 79 10.06 -1.85 -4.02
CA THR A 79 10.91 -1.05 -3.14
C THR A 79 12.16 -1.87 -2.78
N PRO A 80 13.17 -1.31 -2.11
CA PRO A 80 14.31 -2.09 -1.62
C PRO A 80 13.92 -3.26 -0.72
N LEU A 81 12.85 -3.11 0.08
CA LEU A 81 12.44 -4.08 1.11
C LEU A 81 11.30 -4.99 0.65
N TYR A 82 10.42 -4.51 -0.23
CA TYR A 82 9.20 -5.20 -0.60
C TYR A 82 8.97 -5.16 -2.10
N HIS A 83 8.52 -6.29 -2.64
CA HIS A 83 7.93 -6.33 -3.97
C HIS A 83 6.43 -6.63 -3.84
N HIS A 84 5.62 -5.60 -3.88
CA HIS A 84 4.17 -5.70 -3.81
C HIS A 84 3.58 -5.90 -5.20
N ARG A 85 2.86 -6.98 -5.41
CA ARG A 85 2.00 -7.17 -6.58
C ARG A 85 0.58 -6.86 -6.16
N LEU A 86 0.02 -5.76 -6.68
CA LEU A 86 -1.36 -5.38 -6.45
C LEU A 86 -2.29 -6.37 -7.17
N LEU A 87 -3.19 -7.02 -6.41
CA LEU A 87 -4.13 -7.97 -6.94
C LEU A 87 -5.48 -7.32 -7.25
N CYS A 88 -6.14 -7.82 -8.32
CA CYS A 88 -7.45 -7.33 -8.76
C CYS A 88 -7.46 -5.81 -9.00
N SER A 89 -6.40 -5.26 -9.59
CA SER A 89 -6.23 -3.83 -9.89
C SER A 89 -7.28 -3.27 -10.86
N GLN A 90 -7.95 -4.14 -11.61
CA GLN A 90 -9.04 -3.77 -12.52
C GLN A 90 -10.29 -3.23 -11.81
N LEU A 91 -10.46 -3.50 -10.51
CA LEU A 91 -11.54 -2.93 -9.71
C LEU A 91 -11.07 -1.66 -9.01
N SER A 92 -11.69 -0.53 -9.35
CA SER A 92 -11.60 0.71 -8.55
C SER A 92 -12.53 0.66 -7.33
N HIS A 93 -12.32 1.58 -6.39
CA HIS A 93 -13.16 1.72 -5.19
C HIS A 93 -13.32 0.42 -4.38
N LYS A 94 -12.25 -0.37 -4.27
CA LYS A 94 -12.22 -1.51 -3.36
C LYS A 94 -12.08 -1.01 -1.91
N ARG A 95 -12.76 -1.67 -0.98
CA ARG A 95 -12.57 -1.44 0.47
C ARG A 95 -11.31 -2.13 1.00
N MET A 96 -10.91 -3.22 0.37
CA MET A 96 -9.71 -3.98 0.67
C MET A 96 -8.73 -3.92 -0.51
N MET A 97 -7.45 -3.79 -0.21
CA MET A 97 -6.35 -3.76 -1.17
C MET A 97 -5.50 -5.01 -0.94
N PRO A 98 -5.78 -6.11 -1.65
CA PRO A 98 -4.97 -7.32 -1.55
C PRO A 98 -3.69 -7.21 -2.37
N PHE A 99 -2.58 -7.67 -1.79
CA PHE A 99 -1.28 -7.78 -2.41
C PHE A 99 -0.75 -9.20 -2.24
N PHE A 100 -0.05 -9.68 -3.24
CA PHE A 100 0.97 -10.69 -3.06
C PHE A 100 2.30 -9.98 -2.86
N THR A 101 2.92 -10.18 -1.70
CA THR A 101 4.13 -9.45 -1.34
C THR A 101 5.29 -10.40 -1.13
N ARG A 102 6.44 -10.08 -1.76
CA ARG A 102 7.73 -10.65 -1.40
C ARG A 102 8.46 -9.68 -0.49
N ILE A 103 8.82 -10.16 0.68
CA ILE A 103 9.62 -9.44 1.66
C ILE A 103 11.06 -9.87 1.46
N LYS A 104 11.91 -8.94 1.09
CA LYS A 104 13.30 -9.22 0.73
C LYS A 104 14.10 -9.68 1.93
N ALA A 105 14.97 -10.68 1.72
CA ALA A 105 15.90 -11.18 2.72
C ALA A 105 17.06 -10.21 2.91
N HIS A 106 16.95 -9.28 3.85
CA HIS A 106 18.03 -8.33 4.11
C HIS A 106 17.98 -7.81 5.54
N GLN A 107 19.14 -7.42 6.04
CA GLN A 107 19.25 -6.66 7.28
C GLN A 107 18.71 -5.25 7.03
N ILE A 108 17.72 -4.87 7.81
CA ILE A 108 17.12 -3.54 7.79
C ILE A 108 17.74 -2.75 8.93
N GLY A 109 18.13 -1.51 8.67
CA GLY A 109 18.53 -0.56 9.72
C GLY A 109 17.41 -0.35 10.73
N GLU A 110 17.75 -0.02 11.97
CA GLU A 110 16.78 0.12 13.08
C GLU A 110 15.64 1.10 12.78
N ASN A 111 15.90 2.11 11.95
CA ASN A 111 14.93 3.14 11.59
C ASN A 111 14.27 2.95 10.22
N GLU A 112 14.59 1.88 9.51
CA GLU A 112 14.05 1.61 8.17
C GLU A 112 12.80 0.74 8.22
N GLY A 113 11.98 0.86 7.19
CA GLY A 113 10.81 0.02 6.98
C GLY A 113 9.61 0.31 7.89
N TRP A 114 9.70 1.27 8.80
CA TRP A 114 8.55 1.66 9.61
C TRP A 114 7.51 2.38 8.78
N SER A 115 6.26 1.95 8.95
CA SER A 115 5.06 2.52 8.33
C SER A 115 4.02 2.84 9.39
N HIS A 116 3.14 3.77 9.08
CA HIS A 116 1.93 4.04 9.83
C HIS A 116 0.94 4.75 8.92
N HIS A 117 -0.29 4.33 8.89
CA HIS A 117 -1.36 4.93 8.07
C HIS A 117 -2.73 4.56 8.63
N GLU A 118 -3.76 5.24 8.17
CA GLU A 118 -5.14 4.89 8.49
C GLU A 118 -5.52 3.53 7.90
N GLY A 119 -6.42 2.83 8.59
CA GLY A 119 -6.94 1.53 8.18
C GLY A 119 -6.37 0.37 8.99
N GLU A 120 -6.56 -0.80 8.47
CA GLU A 120 -6.21 -2.07 9.10
C GLU A 120 -5.44 -2.94 8.11
N GLU A 121 -4.60 -3.82 8.62
CA GLU A 121 -3.85 -4.77 7.82
C GLU A 121 -4.02 -6.20 8.32
N PHE A 122 -4.18 -7.09 7.37
CA PHE A 122 -4.12 -8.53 7.58
C PHE A 122 -3.00 -9.12 6.72
N VAL A 123 -2.15 -9.94 7.32
CA VAL A 123 -1.07 -10.64 6.62
C VAL A 123 -1.14 -12.12 6.92
N TYR A 124 -1.01 -12.95 5.89
CA TYR A 124 -0.89 -14.40 5.98
C TYR A 124 0.42 -14.85 5.33
N VAL A 125 1.24 -15.59 6.05
CA VAL A 125 2.55 -16.08 5.58
C VAL A 125 2.35 -17.30 4.70
N LEU A 126 2.82 -17.22 3.44
CA LEU A 126 2.80 -18.33 2.48
C LEU A 126 4.08 -19.16 2.53
N SER A 127 5.23 -18.48 2.66
CA SER A 127 6.53 -19.12 2.76
C SER A 127 7.55 -18.21 3.45
N GLY A 128 8.57 -18.81 4.04
CA GLY A 128 9.60 -18.11 4.79
C GLY A 128 9.19 -17.82 6.23
N VAL A 129 10.00 -17.01 6.90
CA VAL A 129 9.82 -16.58 8.29
C VAL A 129 9.88 -15.05 8.31
N ILE A 130 8.90 -14.42 8.91
CA ILE A 130 8.84 -12.97 9.07
C ILE A 130 8.83 -12.58 10.54
N GLU A 131 9.24 -11.37 10.84
CA GLU A 131 9.15 -10.78 12.16
C GLU A 131 8.35 -9.48 12.07
N LEU A 132 7.23 -9.44 12.78
CA LEU A 132 6.39 -8.27 12.94
C LEU A 132 6.89 -7.44 14.11
N HIS A 133 7.20 -6.18 13.86
CA HIS A 133 7.47 -5.18 14.88
C HIS A 133 6.32 -4.18 14.91
N THR A 134 5.86 -3.85 16.11
CA THR A 134 4.83 -2.84 16.34
C THR A 134 5.20 -1.96 17.53
N GLU A 135 4.63 -0.77 17.59
CA GLU A 135 5.00 0.24 18.58
C GLU A 135 4.72 -0.22 20.03
N TYR A 136 3.64 -0.98 20.24
CA TYR A 136 3.14 -1.29 21.59
C TYR A 136 3.33 -2.75 22.02
N TYR A 137 3.82 -3.62 21.15
CA TYR A 137 3.98 -5.04 21.45
C TYR A 137 5.40 -5.52 21.19
N ALA A 138 5.80 -6.56 21.90
CA ALA A 138 7.06 -7.25 21.61
C ALA A 138 7.03 -7.80 20.17
N PRO A 139 8.19 -7.87 19.49
CA PRO A 139 8.27 -8.47 18.17
C PRO A 139 7.73 -9.90 18.15
N ALA A 140 6.99 -10.24 17.10
CA ALA A 140 6.44 -11.58 16.88
C ALA A 140 7.07 -12.23 15.66
N ILE A 141 7.54 -13.46 15.80
CA ILE A 141 8.05 -14.30 14.72
C ILE A 141 6.88 -15.12 14.19
N LEU A 142 6.71 -15.13 12.86
CA LEU A 142 5.65 -15.86 12.18
C LEU A 142 6.24 -16.70 11.06
N GLU A 143 5.81 -17.96 10.99
CA GLU A 143 6.20 -18.94 9.99
C GLU A 143 5.09 -19.18 8.97
N ALA A 144 5.36 -19.96 7.93
CA ALA A 144 4.35 -20.31 6.92
C ALA A 144 3.12 -20.93 7.56
N GLY A 145 1.94 -20.38 7.28
CA GLY A 145 0.65 -20.75 7.88
C GLY A 145 0.18 -19.80 9.00
N ASP A 146 1.08 -19.00 9.56
CA ASP A 146 0.73 -18.00 10.55
C ASP A 146 0.15 -16.74 9.91
N CYS A 147 -0.53 -15.94 10.71
CA CYS A 147 -1.07 -14.66 10.27
C CYS A 147 -1.08 -13.65 11.40
N PHE A 148 -1.19 -12.38 11.02
CA PHE A 148 -1.48 -11.30 11.96
C PHE A 148 -2.51 -10.33 11.41
N TYR A 149 -3.10 -9.57 12.32
CA TYR A 149 -4.01 -8.47 12.05
C TYR A 149 -3.63 -7.29 12.94
N ILE A 150 -3.55 -6.10 12.37
CA ILE A 150 -3.18 -4.88 13.10
C ILE A 150 -4.04 -3.68 12.69
N ASP A 151 -4.21 -2.74 13.62
CA ASP A 151 -4.57 -1.36 13.32
C ASP A 151 -3.31 -0.64 12.80
N SER A 152 -3.36 -0.21 11.55
CA SER A 152 -2.20 0.37 10.86
C SER A 152 -1.83 1.78 11.34
N ARG A 153 -2.65 2.40 12.20
CA ARG A 153 -2.29 3.64 12.91
C ARG A 153 -1.18 3.42 13.93
N MET A 154 -1.04 2.20 14.42
CA MET A 154 0.12 1.79 15.20
C MET A 154 1.34 1.69 14.28
N ARG A 155 2.46 2.32 14.65
CA ARG A 155 3.70 2.17 13.88
C ARG A 155 4.09 0.70 13.82
N HIS A 156 4.36 0.23 12.62
CA HIS A 156 4.65 -1.18 12.37
C HIS A 156 5.69 -1.34 11.26
N ARG A 157 6.35 -2.47 11.24
CA ARG A 157 7.20 -2.97 10.14
C ARG A 157 7.22 -4.48 10.14
N VAL A 158 7.45 -5.05 8.98
CA VAL A 158 7.65 -6.49 8.81
C VAL A 158 9.01 -6.71 8.16
N ILE A 159 9.83 -7.56 8.77
CA ILE A 159 11.15 -7.91 8.25
C ILE A 159 11.21 -9.40 7.97
N ASN A 160 12.01 -9.79 6.98
CA ASN A 160 12.26 -11.18 6.66
C ASN A 160 13.39 -11.73 7.55
N ARG A 161 13.18 -12.93 8.09
CA ARG A 161 14.16 -13.68 8.90
C ARG A 161 14.66 -14.93 8.21
N SER A 162 14.20 -15.18 6.98
CA SER A 162 14.69 -16.30 6.15
C SER A 162 15.91 -15.90 5.35
N ASP A 163 16.64 -16.90 4.87
CA ASP A 163 17.75 -16.71 3.92
C ASP A 163 17.24 -16.28 2.54
N ASP A 164 16.08 -16.80 2.13
CA ASP A 164 15.39 -16.43 0.90
C ASP A 164 14.28 -15.41 1.14
N ASP A 165 13.72 -14.82 0.07
CA ASP A 165 12.57 -13.90 0.15
C ASP A 165 11.36 -14.62 0.78
N ALA A 166 10.73 -14.03 1.77
CA ALA A 166 9.46 -14.50 2.30
C ALA A 166 8.30 -14.05 1.42
N GLU A 167 7.28 -14.90 1.27
CA GLU A 167 6.07 -14.59 0.50
C GLU A 167 4.86 -14.55 1.41
N VAL A 168 4.04 -13.50 1.25
CA VAL A 168 2.84 -13.29 2.06
C VAL A 168 1.67 -12.80 1.21
N ILE A 169 0.44 -13.08 1.65
CA ILE A 169 -0.74 -12.32 1.26
C ILE A 169 -0.89 -11.18 2.25
N TRP A 170 -0.92 -9.98 1.73
CA TRP A 170 -1.08 -8.74 2.50
C TRP A 170 -2.37 -8.05 2.07
N VAL A 171 -3.24 -7.75 3.00
CA VAL A 171 -4.49 -7.04 2.74
C VAL A 171 -4.53 -5.80 3.61
N SER A 172 -4.55 -4.64 2.97
CA SER A 172 -4.76 -3.36 3.66
C SER A 172 -6.18 -2.86 3.39
N THR A 173 -6.83 -2.27 4.38
CA THR A 173 -8.09 -1.57 4.17
C THR A 173 -7.82 -0.10 3.85
N LYS A 174 -8.77 0.54 3.18
CA LYS A 174 -8.80 1.99 3.09
C LYS A 174 -9.44 2.55 4.34
N PRO A 175 -9.00 3.75 4.79
CA PRO A 175 -9.75 4.47 5.81
C PRO A 175 -11.18 4.68 5.30
N ASP A 176 -12.17 4.44 6.14
CA ASP A 176 -13.53 4.88 5.88
C ASP A 176 -13.50 6.41 5.83
N VAL A 177 -13.71 6.96 4.66
CA VAL A 177 -14.02 8.38 4.51
C VAL A 177 -15.43 8.56 5.07
N HIS A 178 -15.55 8.68 6.40
CA HIS A 178 -16.77 9.16 6.99
C HIS A 178 -16.96 10.58 6.45
N GLU A 179 -17.94 10.73 5.59
CA GLU A 179 -18.50 12.02 5.22
C GLU A 179 -18.88 12.75 6.52
N HIS A 180 -18.01 13.63 6.97
CA HIS A 180 -18.39 14.68 7.91
C HIS A 180 -19.17 15.72 7.13
N SER A 181 -20.31 15.32 6.58
CA SER A 181 -21.36 16.18 6.12
C SER A 181 -22.53 15.97 7.06
N GLN A 182 -22.54 16.72 8.13
CA GLN A 182 -23.75 17.32 8.74
C GLN A 182 -23.43 17.79 10.14
N SER A 183 -23.25 19.09 10.31
CA SER A 183 -24.13 19.92 11.10
C SER A 183 -23.58 21.34 11.16
N ALA A 184 -24.07 22.14 10.22
CA ALA A 184 -24.20 23.58 10.42
C ALA A 184 -25.69 23.86 10.38
N THR A 185 -26.27 23.91 11.55
CA THR A 185 -27.54 24.62 11.78
C THR A 185 -27.29 25.67 12.84
#